data_5afcd55b5c9a031053be905d8eceba49
#
_entry.id   5afcd55b5c9a031053be905d8eceba49
#
_cell.length_a   1.000
_cell.length_b   1.000
_cell.length_c   1.000
_cell.angle_alpha   90.00
_cell.angle_beta   90.00
_cell.angle_gamma   90.00
#
_symmetry.space_group_name_H-M   'P 1'
#
loop_
_entity.id
_entity.type
_entity.pdbx_description
1 polymer ?
#
loop_
_entity_poly.entity_id
_entity_poly.type
_entity_poly.pdbx_seq_one_letter_code
_entity_poly.pdbx_strand_id
1 'polypeptide(L)'
;MYRFFEVFKTLKLPEDLAVYFENVEVTKVSKTSTNSLARVYIKSDRVIEKPIIFKVEDALKKQIFRISNMDVRIIDRYVLSAQYTPQTVMDIYYDSILAELEKYWTLEYNLLKNSQWEFEKEDMLVFTIEDSFLAHQYADTLDRKSVV
;
A
#
# COMPACT_ATOMS: atom_id res chain seq x y z
N MET A 1 -2.28 9.23 -19.45
CA MET A 1 -1.69 9.16 -18.11
C MET A 1 -0.83 10.39 -17.87
N TYR A 2 -0.90 10.91 -16.67
CA TYR A 2 -0.17 12.12 -16.29
C TYR A 2 0.76 11.83 -15.13
N ARG A 3 1.87 12.54 -15.06
CA ARG A 3 2.78 12.42 -13.92
C ARG A 3 2.12 12.93 -12.64
N PHE A 4 2.49 12.38 -11.51
CA PHE A 4 1.88 12.69 -10.21
C PHE A 4 1.84 14.19 -9.92
N PHE A 5 2.97 14.88 -10.10
CA PHE A 5 3.05 16.32 -9.84
C PHE A 5 2.44 17.19 -10.95
N GLU A 6 2.09 16.62 -12.09
CA GLU A 6 1.30 17.33 -13.11
C GLU A 6 -0.18 17.34 -12.73
N VAL A 7 -0.65 16.30 -12.07
CA VAL A 7 -2.02 16.21 -11.58
C VAL A 7 -2.20 17.04 -10.30
N PHE A 8 -1.24 16.96 -9.40
CA PHE A 8 -1.26 17.64 -8.11
C PHE A 8 -0.22 18.76 -8.06
N LYS A 9 -0.36 19.75 -8.91
CA LYS A 9 0.60 20.85 -9.10
C LYS A 9 0.87 21.66 -7.84
N THR A 10 -0.14 21.79 -6.98
CA THR A 10 -0.05 22.62 -5.76
C THR A 10 0.38 21.81 -4.54
N LEU A 11 0.53 20.50 -4.68
CA LEU A 11 0.95 19.64 -3.58
C LEU A 11 2.41 19.92 -3.22
N LYS A 12 2.65 20.18 -1.95
CA LYS A 12 4.00 20.39 -1.41
C LYS A 12 4.37 19.22 -0.53
N LEU A 13 5.44 18.52 -0.88
CA LEU A 13 5.99 17.41 -0.12
C LEU A 13 7.43 17.73 0.29
N PRO A 14 7.87 17.25 1.46
CA PRO A 14 9.30 17.23 1.79
C PRO A 14 10.09 16.50 0.70
N GLU A 15 11.32 16.92 0.47
CA GLU A 15 12.16 16.40 -0.60
C GLU A 15 12.37 14.88 -0.51
N ASP A 16 12.49 14.36 0.70
CA ASP A 16 12.63 12.93 0.99
C ASP A 16 11.39 12.10 0.60
N LEU A 17 10.21 12.70 0.58
CA LEU A 17 8.99 12.07 0.07
C LEU A 17 8.79 12.31 -1.42
N ALA A 18 9.07 13.52 -1.88
CA ALA A 18 8.86 13.92 -3.27
C ALA A 18 9.65 13.05 -4.26
N VAL A 19 10.86 12.65 -3.90
CA VAL A 19 11.72 11.82 -4.75
C VAL A 19 11.07 10.49 -5.14
N TYR A 20 10.25 9.92 -4.28
CA TYR A 20 9.55 8.65 -4.57
C TYR A 20 8.45 8.80 -5.63
N PHE A 21 7.94 10.01 -5.82
CA PHE A 21 6.81 10.29 -6.70
C PHE A 21 7.19 11.01 -8.00
N GLU A 22 8.46 11.31 -8.22
CA GLU A 22 8.92 12.04 -9.42
C GLU A 22 8.57 11.32 -10.73
N ASN A 23 8.66 10.00 -10.76
CA ASN A 23 8.38 9.17 -11.93
C ASN A 23 7.08 8.38 -11.81
N VAL A 24 6.26 8.70 -10.83
CA VAL A 24 4.97 8.05 -10.64
C VAL A 24 3.94 8.65 -11.58
N GLU A 25 3.14 7.79 -12.21
CA GLU A 25 2.03 8.20 -13.07
C GLU A 25 0.70 8.02 -12.36
N VAL A 26 -0.21 8.97 -12.54
CA VAL A 26 -1.60 8.85 -12.10
C VAL A 26 -2.42 8.32 -13.25
N THR A 27 -3.04 7.16 -13.06
CA THR A 27 -3.87 6.52 -14.10
C THR A 27 -5.34 6.90 -13.95
N LYS A 28 -5.81 7.18 -12.75
CA LYS A 28 -7.19 7.51 -12.47
C LYS A 28 -7.31 8.19 -11.11
N VAL A 29 -8.25 9.11 -11.00
CA VAL A 29 -8.71 9.64 -9.71
C VAL A 29 -10.21 9.46 -9.66
N SER A 30 -10.72 8.87 -8.59
CA SER A 30 -12.16 8.66 -8.40
C SER A 30 -12.55 9.00 -6.97
N LYS A 31 -13.84 9.17 -6.76
CA LYS A 31 -14.38 9.40 -5.42
C LYS A 31 -15.65 8.57 -5.23
N THR A 32 -15.95 8.24 -3.98
CA THR A 32 -17.18 7.54 -3.65
C THR A 32 -18.40 8.41 -3.91
N SER A 33 -19.57 7.80 -4.09
CA SER A 33 -20.82 8.51 -4.30
C SER A 33 -21.20 9.43 -3.13
N THR A 34 -20.73 9.10 -1.93
CA THR A 34 -20.95 9.91 -0.72
C THR A 34 -19.93 11.03 -0.53
N ASN A 35 -18.94 11.16 -1.44
CA ASN A 35 -17.82 12.09 -1.33
C ASN A 35 -17.02 11.95 -0.04
N SER A 36 -16.95 10.72 0.52
CA SER A 36 -16.23 10.44 1.76
C SER A 36 -14.81 9.94 1.55
N LEU A 37 -14.50 9.40 0.38
CA LEU A 37 -13.21 8.83 0.04
C LEU A 37 -12.81 9.15 -1.40
N ALA A 38 -11.63 9.71 -1.57
CA ALA A 38 -10.98 9.87 -2.87
C ALA A 38 -9.96 8.73 -3.06
N ARG A 39 -9.97 8.12 -4.22
CA ARG A 39 -9.01 7.08 -4.60
C ARG A 39 -8.12 7.61 -5.71
N VAL A 40 -6.83 7.57 -5.48
CA VAL A 40 -5.81 7.97 -6.45
C VAL A 40 -5.08 6.72 -6.90
N TYR A 41 -5.26 6.35 -8.15
CA TYR A 41 -4.63 5.16 -8.74
C TYR A 41 -3.31 5.56 -9.36
N ILE A 42 -2.24 4.99 -8.88
CA ILE A 42 -0.88 5.30 -9.36
C ILE A 42 -0.19 4.06 -9.94
N LYS A 43 0.77 4.33 -10.80
CA LYS A 43 1.64 3.32 -11.40
C LYS A 43 3.09 3.76 -11.19
N SER A 44 3.91 2.88 -10.66
CA SER A 44 5.33 3.12 -10.40
C SER A 44 6.19 1.99 -10.94
N ASP A 45 7.40 2.32 -11.35
CA ASP A 45 8.40 1.35 -11.79
C ASP A 45 9.25 0.80 -10.63
N ARG A 46 9.02 1.29 -9.43
CA ARG A 46 9.67 0.80 -8.21
C ARG A 46 8.69 0.72 -7.06
N VAL A 47 8.99 -0.15 -6.10
CA VAL A 47 8.16 -0.32 -4.91
C VAL A 47 8.30 0.91 -4.01
N ILE A 48 7.16 1.45 -3.58
CA ILE A 48 7.10 2.54 -2.60
C ILE A 48 6.54 1.95 -1.32
N GLU A 49 7.27 2.10 -0.22
CA GLU A 49 6.86 1.57 1.08
C GLU A 49 5.56 2.23 1.57
N LYS A 50 4.70 1.46 2.22
CA LYS A 50 3.40 1.95 2.69
C LYS A 50 3.48 3.13 3.67
N PRO A 51 4.42 3.21 4.60
CA PRO A 51 4.54 4.40 5.44
C PRO A 51 4.72 5.68 4.63
N ILE A 52 5.45 5.62 3.52
CA ILE A 52 5.61 6.77 2.60
C ILE A 52 4.29 7.08 1.91
N ILE A 53 3.59 6.06 1.41
CA ILE A 53 2.26 6.20 0.82
C ILE A 53 1.29 6.88 1.80
N PHE A 54 1.26 6.46 3.05
CA PHE A 54 0.37 7.02 4.07
C PHE A 54 0.66 8.50 4.35
N LYS A 55 1.93 8.90 4.36
CA LYS A 55 2.31 10.30 4.53
C LYS A 55 1.83 11.16 3.35
N VAL A 56 1.91 10.63 2.13
CA VAL A 56 1.45 11.34 0.94
C VAL A 56 -0.07 11.39 0.89
N GLU A 57 -0.77 10.33 1.30
CA GLU A 57 -2.22 10.34 1.46
C GLU A 57 -2.67 11.46 2.42
N ASP A 58 -2.00 11.59 3.55
CA ASP A 58 -2.28 12.63 4.53
C ASP A 58 -2.03 14.03 3.96
N ALA A 59 -0.95 14.21 3.23
CA ALA A 59 -0.63 15.47 2.56
C ALA A 59 -1.69 15.83 1.50
N LEU A 60 -2.15 14.87 0.71
CA LEU A 60 -3.22 15.07 -0.26
C LEU A 60 -4.53 15.47 0.41
N LYS A 61 -4.89 14.80 1.51
CA LYS A 61 -6.08 15.13 2.28
C LYS A 61 -6.05 16.58 2.79
N LYS A 62 -4.91 17.00 3.35
CA LYS A 62 -4.76 18.31 3.95
C LYS A 62 -4.60 19.44 2.93
N GLN A 63 -4.01 19.17 1.77
CA GLN A 63 -3.68 20.22 0.80
C GLN A 63 -4.60 20.27 -0.41
N ILE A 64 -5.00 19.11 -0.94
CA ILE A 64 -5.78 19.02 -2.17
C ILE A 64 -7.28 18.82 -1.88
N PHE A 65 -7.61 17.92 -0.97
CA PHE A 65 -8.99 17.55 -0.64
C PHE A 65 -9.51 18.20 0.65
N ARG A 66 -8.88 19.29 1.05
CA ARG A 66 -9.17 19.98 2.33
C ARG A 66 -10.63 20.47 2.45
N ILE A 67 -11.17 21.04 1.39
CA ILE A 67 -12.51 21.65 1.39
C ILE A 67 -13.59 20.58 1.57
N SER A 68 -13.45 19.45 0.89
CA SER A 68 -14.42 18.35 0.93
C SER A 68 -14.22 17.43 2.15
N ASN A 69 -13.13 17.58 2.89
CA ASN A 69 -12.77 16.76 4.04
C ASN A 69 -12.85 15.24 3.74
N MET A 70 -12.55 14.87 2.51
CA MET A 70 -12.50 13.46 2.10
C MET A 70 -11.22 12.80 2.59
N ASP A 71 -11.34 11.56 3.01
CA ASP A 71 -10.17 10.70 3.17
C ASP A 71 -9.58 10.40 1.80
N VAL A 72 -8.27 10.17 1.76
CA VAL A 72 -7.55 9.86 0.53
C VAL A 72 -6.90 8.50 0.65
N ARG A 73 -7.09 7.67 -0.35
CA ARG A 73 -6.41 6.38 -0.45
C ARG A 73 -5.68 6.29 -1.78
N ILE A 74 -4.40 6.01 -1.72
CA ILE A 74 -3.58 5.75 -2.89
C ILE A 74 -3.63 4.26 -3.19
N ILE A 75 -4.03 3.92 -4.41
CA ILE A 75 -4.04 2.54 -4.91
C ILE A 75 -2.83 2.40 -5.82
N ASP A 76 -1.82 1.75 -5.30
CA ASP A 76 -0.52 1.61 -5.95
C ASP A 76 -0.46 0.35 -6.83
N ARG A 77 0.09 0.51 -8.00
CA ARG A 77 0.39 -0.58 -8.93
C ARG A 77 1.84 -0.46 -9.37
N TYR A 78 2.55 -1.58 -9.38
CA TYR A 78 3.96 -1.60 -9.74
C TYR A 78 4.16 -2.38 -11.02
N VAL A 79 5.01 -1.82 -11.91
CA VAL A 79 5.53 -2.51 -13.09
C VAL A 79 7.03 -2.61 -12.88
N LEU A 80 7.45 -3.71 -12.29
CA LEU A 80 8.83 -3.90 -11.86
C LEU A 80 9.66 -4.52 -12.98
N SER A 81 10.94 -4.22 -12.97
CA SER A 81 11.90 -4.80 -13.92
C SER A 81 12.16 -6.27 -13.61
N ALA A 82 12.78 -6.99 -14.57
CA ALA A 82 13.07 -8.42 -14.42
C ALA A 82 14.03 -8.76 -13.27
N GLN A 83 14.74 -7.77 -12.73
CA GLN A 83 15.62 -7.97 -11.57
C GLN A 83 14.85 -8.17 -10.25
N TYR A 84 13.56 -7.85 -10.23
CA TYR A 84 12.71 -8.11 -9.07
C TYR A 84 12.15 -9.54 -9.16
N THR A 85 12.43 -10.34 -8.14
CA THR A 85 11.84 -11.67 -7.95
C THR A 85 10.77 -11.60 -6.87
N PRO A 86 9.85 -12.59 -6.76
CA PRO A 86 8.89 -12.61 -5.66
C PRO A 86 9.56 -12.51 -4.28
N GLN A 87 10.68 -13.19 -4.08
CA GLN A 87 11.45 -13.10 -2.84
C GLN A 87 11.95 -11.69 -2.57
N THR A 88 12.54 -11.04 -3.57
CA THR A 88 13.07 -9.67 -3.45
C THR A 88 11.95 -8.67 -3.14
N VAL A 89 10.81 -8.81 -3.79
CA VAL A 89 9.64 -7.96 -3.53
C VAL A 89 9.16 -8.14 -2.09
N MET A 90 9.09 -9.37 -1.60
CA MET A 90 8.68 -9.64 -0.22
C MET A 90 9.68 -9.10 0.81
N ASP A 91 10.98 -9.21 0.54
CA ASP A 91 12.00 -8.63 1.43
C ASP A 91 11.82 -7.12 1.59
N ILE A 92 11.46 -6.44 0.51
CA ILE A 92 11.23 -4.99 0.53
C ILE A 92 9.85 -4.64 1.10
N TYR A 93 8.83 -5.42 0.75
CA TYR A 93 7.43 -5.03 0.95
C TYR A 93 6.78 -5.64 2.18
N TYR A 94 7.44 -6.56 2.87
CA TYR A 94 6.86 -7.23 4.06
C TYR A 94 6.45 -6.24 5.14
N ASP A 95 7.30 -5.29 5.46
CA ASP A 95 6.98 -4.26 6.46
C ASP A 95 5.82 -3.37 6.01
N SER A 96 5.67 -3.17 4.70
CA SER A 96 4.56 -2.42 4.14
C SER A 96 3.23 -3.17 4.27
N ILE A 97 3.24 -4.49 4.12
CA ILE A 97 2.06 -5.33 4.37
C ILE A 97 1.65 -5.19 5.84
N LEU A 98 2.59 -5.30 6.76
CA LEU A 98 2.31 -5.13 8.19
C LEU A 98 1.77 -3.72 8.50
N ALA A 99 2.34 -2.69 7.91
CA ALA A 99 1.88 -1.31 8.11
C ALA A 99 0.45 -1.09 7.62
N GLU A 100 0.09 -1.69 6.48
CA GLU A 100 -1.28 -1.62 5.95
C GLU A 100 -2.27 -2.36 6.84
N LEU A 101 -1.89 -3.55 7.31
CA LEU A 101 -2.72 -4.33 8.24
C LEU A 101 -2.92 -3.61 9.57
N GLU A 102 -1.87 -3.02 10.13
CA GLU A 102 -1.96 -2.24 11.36
C GLU A 102 -2.95 -1.09 11.22
N LYS A 103 -2.97 -0.43 10.07
CA LYS A 103 -3.85 0.72 9.82
C LYS A 103 -5.31 0.32 9.64
N TYR A 104 -5.57 -0.77 8.90
CA TYR A 104 -6.92 -1.12 8.46
C TYR A 104 -7.47 -2.41 9.04
N TRP A 105 -6.62 -3.34 9.46
CA TRP A 105 -7.01 -4.67 9.93
C TRP A 105 -6.17 -5.11 11.12
N THR A 106 -6.45 -4.50 12.27
CA THR A 106 -5.66 -4.65 13.51
C THR A 106 -5.54 -6.11 13.97
N LEU A 107 -6.61 -6.89 13.83
CA LEU A 107 -6.59 -8.29 14.26
C LEU A 107 -5.64 -9.12 13.42
N GLU A 108 -5.71 -8.97 12.11
CA GLU A 108 -4.83 -9.66 11.16
C GLU A 108 -3.38 -9.21 11.33
N TYR A 109 -3.16 -7.92 11.61
CA TYR A 109 -1.84 -7.41 11.96
C TYR A 109 -1.27 -8.13 13.19
N ASN A 110 -2.07 -8.29 14.26
CA ASN A 110 -1.61 -8.97 15.47
C ASN A 110 -1.28 -10.45 15.23
N LEU A 111 -1.96 -11.09 14.29
CA LEU A 111 -1.65 -12.48 13.91
C LEU A 111 -0.37 -12.58 13.07
N LEU A 112 -0.12 -11.62 12.19
CA LEU A 112 1.00 -11.69 11.24
C LEU A 112 2.28 -11.02 11.71
N LYS A 113 2.23 -10.07 12.65
CA LYS A 113 3.41 -9.30 13.07
C LYS A 113 4.57 -10.14 13.59
N ASN A 114 4.28 -11.31 14.17
CA ASN A 114 5.26 -12.26 14.66
C ASN A 114 5.35 -13.51 13.79
N SER A 115 4.75 -13.48 12.60
CA SER A 115 4.79 -14.60 11.68
C SER A 115 6.12 -14.66 10.93
N GLN A 116 6.42 -15.84 10.43
CA GLN A 116 7.51 -16.04 9.47
C GLN A 116 6.89 -16.30 8.11
N TRP A 117 7.60 -15.90 7.07
CA TRP A 117 7.13 -16.12 5.70
C TRP A 117 8.23 -16.73 4.86
N GLU A 118 7.83 -17.56 3.90
CA GLU A 118 8.73 -18.17 2.92
C GLU A 118 7.98 -18.51 1.63
N PHE A 119 8.72 -18.66 0.54
CA PHE A 119 8.17 -19.21 -0.67
C PHE A 119 8.40 -20.72 -0.70
N GLU A 120 7.33 -21.50 -0.69
CA GLU A 120 7.40 -22.96 -0.86
C GLU A 120 7.70 -23.31 -2.31
N LYS A 121 7.15 -22.50 -3.24
CA LYS A 121 7.38 -22.54 -4.68
C LYS A 121 7.49 -21.09 -5.17
N GLU A 122 7.87 -20.88 -6.44
CA GLU A 122 8.01 -19.54 -7.01
C GLU A 122 6.79 -18.64 -6.83
N ASP A 123 5.59 -19.23 -6.84
CA ASP A 123 4.32 -18.52 -6.78
C ASP A 123 3.52 -18.80 -5.51
N MET A 124 4.08 -19.54 -4.56
CA MET A 124 3.38 -19.92 -3.33
C MET A 124 4.06 -19.32 -2.11
N LEU A 125 3.48 -18.23 -1.61
CA LEU A 125 3.90 -17.58 -0.38
C LEU A 125 3.18 -18.23 0.81
N VAL A 126 3.96 -18.66 1.80
CA VAL A 126 3.44 -19.30 3.01
C VAL A 126 3.79 -18.45 4.23
N PHE A 127 2.79 -18.12 5.03
CA PHE A 127 2.95 -17.51 6.33
C PHE A 127 2.80 -18.56 7.43
N THR A 128 3.79 -18.64 8.31
CA THR A 128 3.70 -19.45 9.52
C THR A 128 3.31 -18.55 10.69
N ILE A 129 2.12 -18.76 11.21
CA ILE A 129 1.58 -18.00 12.33
C ILE A 129 1.50 -18.86 13.59
N GLU A 130 1.49 -18.20 14.74
CA GLU A 130 1.34 -18.87 16.02
C GLU A 130 0.00 -19.61 16.10
N ASP A 131 0.05 -20.87 16.58
CA ASP A 131 -1.15 -21.68 16.73
C ASP A 131 -2.02 -21.14 17.87
N SER A 132 -3.20 -20.64 17.52
CA SER A 132 -4.16 -20.10 18.47
C SER A 132 -5.57 -20.26 17.92
N PHE A 133 -6.56 -20.13 18.79
CA PHE A 133 -7.97 -20.16 18.39
C PHE A 133 -8.28 -19.06 17.37
N LEU A 134 -7.77 -17.84 17.59
CA LEU A 134 -7.97 -16.72 16.68
C LEU A 134 -7.29 -16.97 15.34
N ALA A 135 -6.10 -17.55 15.32
CA ALA A 135 -5.41 -17.88 14.10
C ALA A 135 -6.21 -18.86 13.24
N HIS A 136 -6.75 -19.91 13.85
CA HIS A 136 -7.62 -20.88 13.16
C HIS A 136 -8.89 -20.23 12.61
N GLN A 137 -9.51 -19.38 13.40
CA GLN A 137 -10.77 -18.73 13.03
C GLN A 137 -10.59 -17.75 11.86
N TYR A 138 -9.44 -17.06 11.78
CA TYR A 138 -9.19 -16.00 10.80
C TYR A 138 -8.21 -16.39 9.68
N ALA A 139 -7.77 -17.65 9.63
CA ALA A 139 -6.82 -18.10 8.61
C ALA A 139 -7.29 -17.84 7.19
N ASP A 140 -8.55 -18.12 6.88
CA ASP A 140 -9.11 -17.86 5.54
C ASP A 140 -9.17 -16.38 5.23
N THR A 141 -9.43 -15.53 6.21
CA THR A 141 -9.47 -14.08 6.06
C THR A 141 -8.08 -13.53 5.75
N LEU A 142 -7.05 -14.04 6.44
CA LEU A 142 -5.66 -13.67 6.18
C LEU A 142 -5.23 -14.06 4.77
N ASP A 143 -5.59 -15.25 4.33
CA ASP A 143 -5.29 -15.76 3.00
C ASP A 143 -5.85 -14.84 1.90
N ARG A 144 -7.06 -14.31 2.10
CA ARG A 144 -7.68 -13.36 1.17
C ARG A 144 -7.02 -11.98 1.19
N LYS A 145 -6.52 -11.52 2.34
CA LYS A 145 -5.97 -10.17 2.51
C LYS A 145 -4.49 -10.08 2.23
N SER A 146 -3.76 -11.17 2.30
CA SER A 146 -2.31 -11.22 2.15
C SER A 146 -1.84 -11.38 0.71
N VAL A 147 -2.71 -11.21 -0.26
CA VAL A 147 -2.35 -11.28 -1.68
C VAL A 147 -1.58 -10.02 -2.07
N VAL A 148 -0.43 -10.23 -2.66
CA VAL A 148 0.46 -9.16 -3.12
C VAL A 148 0.28 -8.95 -4.62
#